data_7f9598fb17334c4086ceb0453128c759
#
_entry.id   7f9598fb17334c4086ceb0453128c759
#
_cell.length_a   1.000
_cell.length_b   1.000
_cell.length_c   1.000
_cell.angle_alpha   90.00
_cell.angle_beta   90.00
_cell.angle_gamma   90.00
#
_symmetry.space_group_name_H-M   'P 1'
#
loop_
_entity.id
_entity.type
_entity.pdbx_description
1 polymer ?
#
loop_
_entity_poly.entity_id
_entity_poly.type
_entity_poly.pdbx_seq_one_letter_code
_entity_poly.pdbx_strand_id
1 'polypeptide(L)'
;RMSSGAAFISAGGYHHHIGLNTWESKGGHPPPSGTTGLFHTAILYPTRPALADALHRVISAGIQLDGASDHGVSQALYLRDPDENGVELYW
;
A
#
# COMPACT_ATOMS: atom_id res chain seq x y z
N ARG A 1 -0.08 10.89 -11.40
CA ARG A 1 0.82 11.63 -12.29
C ARG A 1 2.06 10.83 -12.57
N MET A 2 2.45 10.76 -13.81
CA MET A 2 3.55 9.90 -14.26
C MET A 2 4.55 10.68 -15.09
N SER A 3 5.82 10.32 -14.96
CA SER A 3 6.91 10.77 -15.81
C SER A 3 7.81 9.58 -16.11
N SER A 4 8.88 9.78 -16.90
CA SER A 4 9.83 8.70 -17.21
C SER A 4 10.49 8.19 -15.93
N GLY A 5 10.26 6.93 -15.59
CA GLY A 5 10.85 6.26 -14.43
C GLY A 5 10.27 6.68 -13.08
N ALA A 6 9.20 7.47 -13.05
CA ALA A 6 8.57 7.86 -11.79
C ALA A 6 7.05 7.95 -11.91
N ALA A 7 6.38 7.68 -10.80
CA ALA A 7 4.93 7.85 -10.68
C ALA A 7 4.62 8.44 -9.31
N PHE A 8 3.62 9.33 -9.27
CA PHE A 8 3.19 10.00 -8.05
C PHE A 8 1.72 9.70 -7.82
N ILE A 9 1.41 9.18 -6.64
CA ILE A 9 0.07 8.71 -6.28
C ILE A 9 -0.47 9.60 -5.18
N SER A 10 -1.72 10.04 -5.34
CA SER A 10 -2.37 10.85 -4.32
C SER A 10 -3.87 10.60 -4.26
N ALA A 11 -4.48 11.14 -3.21
CA ALA A 11 -5.91 11.22 -3.03
C ALA A 11 -6.28 12.63 -2.55
N GLY A 12 -7.50 13.07 -2.86
CA GLY A 12 -8.01 14.36 -2.38
C GLY A 12 -7.41 15.59 -3.04
N GLY A 13 -6.84 15.47 -4.23
CA GLY A 13 -6.34 16.61 -4.98
C GLY A 13 -4.97 17.15 -4.56
N TYR A 14 -4.33 16.51 -3.58
CA TYR A 14 -2.96 16.86 -3.20
C TYR A 14 -1.98 16.44 -4.31
N HIS A 15 -0.81 17.11 -4.39
CA HIS A 15 0.15 16.82 -5.48
C HIS A 15 0.66 15.37 -5.45
N HIS A 16 0.95 14.81 -4.28
CA HIS A 16 1.22 13.39 -4.11
C HIS A 16 1.41 13.04 -2.63
N HIS A 17 1.07 11.81 -2.29
CA HIS A 17 1.35 11.22 -0.98
C HIS A 17 2.45 10.17 -1.06
N ILE A 18 2.55 9.48 -2.21
CA ILE A 18 3.54 8.43 -2.44
C ILE A 18 4.23 8.71 -3.77
N GLY A 19 5.55 8.74 -3.74
CA GLY A 19 6.37 8.81 -4.93
C GLY A 19 7.05 7.46 -5.18
N LEU A 20 6.94 6.97 -6.40
CA LEU A 20 7.55 5.72 -6.84
C LEU A 20 8.54 6.03 -7.96
N ASN A 21 9.65 5.31 -8.00
CA ASN A 21 10.59 5.42 -9.11
C ASN A 21 11.27 4.11 -9.41
N THR A 22 11.87 4.03 -10.59
CA THR A 22 12.61 2.84 -11.05
C THR A 22 14.06 3.18 -11.38
N TRP A 23 14.58 4.29 -10.87
CA TRP A 23 15.89 4.82 -11.27
C TRP A 23 17.03 3.83 -11.03
N GLU A 24 16.98 3.08 -9.94
CA GLU A 24 18.00 2.09 -9.60
C GLU A 24 17.43 0.68 -9.41
N SER A 25 16.13 0.49 -9.60
CA SER A 25 15.45 -0.77 -9.28
C SER A 25 14.83 -1.48 -10.46
N LYS A 26 14.88 -0.88 -11.66
CA LYS A 26 14.28 -1.48 -12.84
C LYS A 26 14.86 -2.87 -13.12
N GLY A 27 13.99 -3.87 -13.22
CA GLY A 27 14.40 -5.26 -13.42
C GLY A 27 14.95 -5.95 -12.17
N GLY A 28 14.95 -5.25 -11.02
CA GLY A 28 15.41 -5.82 -9.76
C GLY A 28 14.41 -6.82 -9.18
N HIS A 29 14.87 -7.53 -8.17
CA HIS A 29 14.06 -8.50 -7.44
C HIS A 29 13.75 -7.99 -6.04
N PRO A 30 12.64 -8.46 -5.42
CA PRO A 30 12.40 -8.17 -4.02
C PRO A 30 13.57 -8.63 -3.15
N PRO A 31 13.87 -7.92 -2.05
CA PRO A 31 14.93 -8.36 -1.14
C PRO A 31 14.56 -9.71 -0.51
N PRO A 32 15.54 -10.58 -0.25
CA PRO A 32 15.28 -11.83 0.45
C PRO A 32 14.63 -11.60 1.81
N SER A 33 13.78 -12.53 2.24
CA SER A 33 13.16 -12.48 3.55
C SER A 33 14.22 -12.41 4.66
N GLY A 34 13.97 -11.58 5.68
CA GLY A 34 14.89 -11.40 6.80
C GLY A 34 16.02 -10.41 6.56
N THR A 35 16.06 -9.75 5.40
CA THR A 35 17.04 -8.70 5.12
C THR A 35 16.47 -7.31 5.42
N THR A 36 17.36 -6.30 5.49
CA THR A 36 16.94 -4.91 5.66
C THR A 36 16.21 -4.41 4.42
N GLY A 37 15.29 -3.47 4.63
CA GLY A 37 14.51 -2.89 3.55
C GLY A 37 13.21 -2.30 4.11
N LEU A 38 12.33 -1.90 3.22
CA LEU A 38 11.02 -1.38 3.61
C LEU A 38 10.19 -2.51 4.22
N PHE A 39 9.72 -2.31 5.46
CA PHE A 39 8.82 -3.26 6.10
C PHE A 39 7.42 -3.16 5.49
N HIS A 40 6.82 -1.98 5.57
CA HIS A 40 5.54 -1.70 4.92
C HIS A 40 5.29 -0.19 4.87
N THR A 41 4.37 0.21 4.00
CA THR A 41 3.81 1.57 3.99
C THR A 41 2.43 1.50 4.63
N ALA A 42 2.19 2.31 5.66
CA ALA A 42 0.91 2.33 6.36
C ALA A 42 0.11 3.57 5.97
N ILE A 43 -1.13 3.36 5.57
CA ILE A 43 -2.06 4.42 5.15
C ILE A 43 -3.20 4.49 6.16
N LEU A 44 -3.30 5.62 6.84
CA LEU A 44 -4.36 5.85 7.82
C LEU A 44 -5.63 6.33 7.13
N TYR A 45 -6.73 5.65 7.42
CA TYR A 45 -8.06 6.06 6.96
C TYR A 45 -8.76 6.87 8.06
N PRO A 46 -9.49 7.92 7.69
CA PRO A 46 -10.09 8.82 8.67
C PRO A 46 -11.24 8.22 9.46
N THR A 47 -11.91 7.22 8.88
CA THR A 47 -13.08 6.59 9.51
C THR A 47 -13.08 5.09 9.23
N ARG A 48 -13.79 4.35 10.07
CA ARG A 48 -13.98 2.92 9.88
C ARG A 48 -14.75 2.61 8.58
N PRO A 49 -15.83 3.32 8.22
CA PRO A 49 -16.48 3.12 6.93
C PRO A 49 -15.56 3.38 5.73
N ALA A 50 -14.64 4.33 5.82
CA ALA A 50 -13.68 4.59 4.75
C ALA A 50 -12.73 3.39 4.57
N LEU A 51 -12.28 2.77 5.65
CA LEU A 51 -11.47 1.55 5.58
C LEU A 51 -12.29 0.40 4.98
N ALA A 52 -13.54 0.24 5.38
CA ALA A 52 -14.43 -0.79 4.84
C ALA A 52 -14.64 -0.61 3.33
N ASP A 53 -14.79 0.63 2.86
CA ASP A 53 -14.88 0.92 1.43
C ASP A 53 -13.59 0.54 0.69
N ALA A 54 -12.44 0.82 1.28
CA ALA A 54 -11.15 0.40 0.72
C ALA A 54 -11.05 -1.11 0.62
N LEU A 55 -11.49 -1.84 1.65
CA LEU A 55 -11.53 -3.31 1.63
C LEU A 55 -12.39 -3.81 0.47
N HIS A 56 -13.58 -3.23 0.29
CA HIS A 56 -14.47 -3.61 -0.81
C HIS A 56 -13.80 -3.40 -2.17
N ARG A 57 -13.10 -2.28 -2.36
CA ARG A 57 -12.40 -1.99 -3.61
C ARG A 57 -11.23 -2.95 -3.85
N VAL A 58 -10.48 -3.29 -2.82
CA VAL A 58 -9.36 -4.24 -2.90
C VAL A 58 -9.87 -5.62 -3.32
N ILE A 59 -10.93 -6.12 -2.69
CA ILE A 59 -11.53 -7.41 -3.02
C ILE A 59 -12.11 -7.39 -4.44
N SER A 60 -12.81 -6.32 -4.81
CA SER A 60 -13.41 -6.19 -6.14
C SER A 60 -12.36 -6.13 -7.26
N ALA A 61 -11.17 -5.64 -6.95
CA ALA A 61 -10.04 -5.62 -7.89
C ALA A 61 -9.31 -6.97 -7.98
N GLY A 62 -9.73 -7.98 -7.20
CA GLY A 62 -9.10 -9.29 -7.21
C GLY A 62 -7.77 -9.34 -6.44
N ILE A 63 -7.48 -8.35 -5.62
CA ILE A 63 -6.25 -8.30 -4.84
C ILE A 63 -6.43 -9.13 -3.58
N GLN A 64 -5.50 -10.05 -3.33
CA GLN A 64 -5.54 -10.90 -2.15
C GLN A 64 -4.96 -10.18 -0.93
N LEU A 65 -5.64 -10.30 0.20
CA LEU A 65 -5.09 -9.83 1.48
C LEU A 65 -4.13 -10.88 2.06
N ASP A 66 -3.04 -10.40 2.68
CA ASP A 66 -2.17 -11.24 3.49
C ASP A 66 -2.77 -11.48 4.88
N GLY A 67 -3.58 -10.55 5.36
CA GLY A 67 -4.19 -10.68 6.68
C GLY A 67 -5.01 -9.45 7.05
N ALA A 68 -5.62 -9.53 8.22
CA ALA A 68 -6.38 -8.44 8.80
C ALA A 68 -6.32 -8.53 10.31
N SER A 69 -6.46 -7.41 11.00
CA SER A 69 -6.55 -7.38 12.45
C SER A 69 -7.65 -6.44 12.91
N ASP A 70 -8.25 -6.77 14.05
CA ASP A 70 -9.27 -5.97 14.70
C ASP A 70 -9.00 -6.00 16.20
N HIS A 71 -8.61 -4.85 16.74
CA HIS A 71 -8.33 -4.67 18.15
C HIS A 71 -9.45 -3.92 18.89
N GLY A 72 -10.62 -3.79 18.28
CA GLY A 72 -11.76 -3.07 18.86
C GLY A 72 -11.65 -1.56 18.73
N VAL A 73 -10.48 -0.99 19.00
CA VAL A 73 -10.19 0.46 18.90
C VAL A 73 -9.45 0.82 17.62
N SER A 74 -8.99 -0.18 16.87
CA SER A 74 -8.31 -0.02 15.59
C SER A 74 -8.46 -1.26 14.75
N GLN A 75 -8.39 -1.10 13.44
CA GLN A 75 -8.47 -2.17 12.47
C GLN A 75 -7.42 -1.97 11.39
N ALA A 76 -6.91 -3.05 10.84
CA ALA A 76 -5.90 -2.98 9.78
C ALA A 76 -6.09 -4.10 8.76
N LEU A 77 -5.75 -3.79 7.52
CA LEU A 77 -5.71 -4.72 6.40
C LEU A 77 -4.29 -4.76 5.87
N TYR A 78 -3.77 -5.94 5.59
CA TYR A 78 -2.40 -6.13 5.12
C TYR A 78 -2.44 -6.77 3.73
N LEU A 79 -1.73 -6.16 2.79
CA LEU A 79 -1.61 -6.65 1.42
C LEU A 79 -0.23 -6.31 0.89
N ARG A 80 0.04 -6.72 -0.35
CA ARG A 80 1.29 -6.41 -1.02
C ARG A 80 1.02 -5.74 -2.34
N ASP A 81 1.92 -4.85 -2.75
CA ASP A 81 1.89 -4.28 -4.08
C ASP A 81 2.47 -5.30 -5.10
N PRO A 82 2.42 -5.01 -6.42
CA PRO A 82 2.97 -5.94 -7.41
C PRO A 82 4.45 -6.26 -7.24
N ASP A 83 5.21 -5.39 -6.58
CA ASP A 83 6.63 -5.62 -6.30
C ASP A 83 6.86 -6.27 -4.94
N GLU A 84 5.80 -6.78 -4.30
CA GLU A 84 5.83 -7.46 -3.02
C GLU A 84 6.17 -6.55 -1.83
N ASN A 85 6.07 -5.23 -2.00
CA ASN A 85 6.18 -4.31 -0.87
C ASN A 85 4.94 -4.41 0.01
N GLY A 86 5.14 -4.44 1.31
CA GLY A 86 4.04 -4.49 2.26
C GLY A 86 3.24 -3.18 2.28
N VAL A 87 1.92 -3.31 2.31
CA VAL A 87 1.00 -2.18 2.42
C VAL A 87 0.01 -2.47 3.53
N GLU A 88 -0.13 -1.53 4.45
CA GLU A 88 -1.11 -1.60 5.53
C GLU A 88 -2.13 -0.49 5.35
N LEU A 89 -3.41 -0.85 5.32
CA LEU A 89 -4.52 0.10 5.34
C LEU A 89 -5.16 0.00 6.71
N TYR A 90 -5.21 1.11 7.46
CA TYR A 90 -5.65 1.02 8.84
C TYR A 90 -6.52 2.20 9.28
N TRP A 91 -7.26 1.96 10.36
CA TRP A 91 -8.09 2.94 11.04
C TRP A 91 -7.96 2.78 12.55
#